data_ee1349f825986f9e281308792f3de510
#
_entry.id   ee1349f825986f9e281308792f3de510
#
_cell.length_a   1.000
_cell.length_b   1.000
_cell.length_c   1.000
_cell.angle_alpha   90.00
_cell.angle_beta   90.00
_cell.angle_gamma   90.00
#
_symmetry.space_group_name_H-M   'P 1'
#
loop_
_entity.id
_entity.type
_entity.pdbx_description
1 polymer ?
#
loop_
_entity_poly.entity_id
_entity_poly.type
_entity_poly.pdbx_seq_one_letter_code
_entity_poly.pdbx_strand_id
1 'polypeptide(L)'
;MLRSMPVRRFKRGFKLGLIKLLIGNKAAGVHLSYVGQGASADLCRRIVDIGHTDILVVTDKALKELGLAERALAPLADAGVNLHWYAGVDPDPTFAHVTEGAEVLRAAGCTAIVAVGGGSSMDAAKIIACTRTSDDSPEKWVGLNKVPDDVLPIYAIPTTSGTGSEATMGAVIKDPEEKLKHIIVGEDLLPQAVALDPDLLLGLPAPVTAATGIDALTHGIEAYICIWDRGTRKENGRLAIQGVFRWLERAVQHPEDVEARQGMAVAAYHAGIAINQVGVGNVHAIAHQLGARYGIPHGHANALALPHVLKACLAEAETALAELAVVTNVSDAGSPAARAQAFVEAVQDLIAKVGIAETDPRIQPADWTVLAHAAMDESDGYVSPRLLTKTEIMDTLERITAR
;
A
#
# COMPACT_ATOMS: atom_id res chain seq x y z
N MET A 1 -19.36 26.66 5.74
CA MET A 1 -18.38 27.56 5.08
C MET A 1 -16.98 26.96 4.94
N LEU A 2 -16.45 26.25 5.96
CA LEU A 2 -15.08 25.69 5.95
C LEU A 2 -14.80 24.62 4.88
N ARG A 3 -15.82 24.04 4.23
CA ARG A 3 -15.73 23.00 3.20
C ARG A 3 -16.04 23.49 1.78
N SER A 4 -16.14 24.82 1.57
CA SER A 4 -16.30 25.37 0.21
C SER A 4 -15.03 25.14 -0.62
N MET A 5 -15.17 24.95 -1.95
CA MET A 5 -14.03 24.68 -2.83
C MET A 5 -12.89 25.70 -2.76
N PRO A 6 -13.15 27.03 -2.69
CA PRO A 6 -12.07 28.01 -2.52
C PRO A 6 -11.29 27.82 -1.22
N VAL A 7 -11.98 27.54 -0.10
CA VAL A 7 -11.35 27.31 1.21
C VAL A 7 -10.54 26.01 1.19
N ARG A 8 -11.06 24.95 0.59
CA ARG A 8 -10.33 23.69 0.43
C ARG A 8 -9.08 23.87 -0.41
N ARG A 9 -9.17 24.57 -1.56
CA ARG A 9 -8.00 24.86 -2.40
C ARG A 9 -6.91 25.64 -1.64
N PHE A 10 -7.31 26.62 -0.83
CA PHE A 10 -6.36 27.36 -0.01
C PHE A 10 -5.71 26.48 1.07
N LYS A 11 -6.51 25.72 1.83
CA LYS A 11 -6.00 24.77 2.83
C LYS A 11 -5.06 23.75 2.22
N ARG A 12 -5.44 23.15 1.07
CA ARG A 12 -4.60 22.23 0.31
C ARG A 12 -3.27 22.87 -0.06
N GLY A 13 -3.29 24.06 -0.68
CA GLY A 13 -2.07 24.78 -1.07
C GLY A 13 -1.13 25.00 0.12
N PHE A 14 -1.67 25.44 1.26
CA PHE A 14 -0.90 25.62 2.48
C PHE A 14 -0.33 24.30 3.03
N LYS A 15 -1.16 23.25 3.14
CA LYS A 15 -0.77 21.92 3.63
C LYS A 15 0.32 21.31 2.74
N LEU A 16 0.13 21.34 1.42
CA LEU A 16 1.10 20.80 0.46
C LEU A 16 2.41 21.60 0.45
N GLY A 17 2.33 22.93 0.61
CA GLY A 17 3.52 23.77 0.75
C GLY A 17 4.34 23.42 1.99
N LEU A 18 3.66 23.20 3.13
CA LEU A 18 4.31 22.78 4.38
C LEU A 18 4.90 21.38 4.26
N ILE A 19 4.17 20.42 3.70
CA ILE A 19 4.64 19.05 3.47
C ILE A 19 5.88 19.07 2.55
N LYS A 20 5.84 19.83 1.45
CA LYS A 20 6.98 19.97 0.53
C LYS A 20 8.23 20.54 1.21
N LEU A 21 8.04 21.48 2.15
CA LEU A 21 9.12 22.05 2.94
C LEU A 21 9.71 21.02 3.92
N LEU A 22 8.86 20.25 4.60
CA LEU A 22 9.27 19.27 5.62
C LEU A 22 9.94 18.02 5.01
N ILE A 23 9.44 17.53 3.87
CA ILE A 23 10.00 16.34 3.22
C ILE A 23 11.30 16.69 2.45
N GLY A 24 11.48 17.97 2.06
CA GLY A 24 12.64 18.38 1.28
C GLY A 24 12.75 17.65 -0.08
N ASN A 25 13.95 17.69 -0.68
CA ASN A 25 14.27 16.96 -1.91
C ASN A 25 15.08 15.67 -1.64
N LYS A 26 14.99 15.12 -0.43
CA LYS A 26 15.68 13.88 -0.13
C LYS A 26 15.17 12.78 -1.05
N ALA A 27 16.08 12.08 -1.71
CA ALA A 27 15.74 10.87 -2.45
C ALA A 27 15.22 9.82 -1.46
N ALA A 28 14.21 9.04 -1.87
CA ALA A 28 13.85 7.86 -1.12
C ALA A 28 15.11 7.01 -0.91
N GLY A 29 15.31 6.49 0.30
CA GLY A 29 16.47 5.64 0.61
C GLY A 29 16.59 4.50 -0.40
N VAL A 30 17.80 4.16 -0.77
CA VAL A 30 18.06 2.97 -1.59
C VAL A 30 18.12 1.78 -0.65
N HIS A 31 17.27 0.77 -0.88
CA HIS A 31 17.35 -0.49 -0.18
C HIS A 31 17.69 -1.64 -1.13
N LEU A 32 18.25 -2.70 -0.58
CA LEU A 32 18.66 -3.87 -1.35
C LEU A 32 17.41 -4.72 -1.65
N SER A 33 17.25 -5.14 -2.91
CA SER A 33 16.14 -5.99 -3.32
C SER A 33 16.64 -7.28 -3.95
N TYR A 34 16.20 -8.41 -3.40
CA TYR A 34 16.35 -9.74 -3.96
C TYR A 34 15.07 -10.10 -4.71
N VAL A 35 15.18 -10.60 -5.93
CA VAL A 35 14.02 -10.82 -6.80
C VAL A 35 14.13 -12.16 -7.50
N GLY A 36 13.11 -12.99 -7.37
CA GLY A 36 13.04 -14.31 -8.00
C GLY A 36 12.82 -15.43 -7.00
N GLN A 37 12.70 -16.65 -7.54
CA GLN A 37 12.56 -17.85 -6.71
C GLN A 37 13.79 -17.99 -5.80
N GLY A 38 13.55 -18.23 -4.52
CA GLY A 38 14.60 -18.32 -3.50
C GLY A 38 15.16 -16.98 -3.02
N ALA A 39 14.57 -15.84 -3.42
CA ALA A 39 14.98 -14.51 -2.95
C ALA A 39 14.93 -14.38 -1.43
N SER A 40 13.98 -15.04 -0.76
CA SER A 40 13.90 -15.10 0.70
C SER A 40 15.14 -15.76 1.32
N ALA A 41 15.67 -16.82 0.71
CA ALA A 41 16.89 -17.47 1.16
C ALA A 41 18.13 -16.59 0.95
N ASP A 42 18.19 -15.82 -0.14
CA ASP A 42 19.27 -14.86 -0.39
C ASP A 42 19.27 -13.74 0.66
N LEU A 43 18.10 -13.21 0.98
CA LEU A 43 17.93 -12.23 2.05
C LEU A 43 18.37 -12.82 3.40
N CYS A 44 17.97 -14.05 3.73
CA CYS A 44 18.37 -14.72 4.96
C CYS A 44 19.90 -14.84 5.05
N ARG A 45 20.59 -15.25 3.97
CA ARG A 45 22.05 -15.31 3.94
C ARG A 45 22.67 -13.94 4.20
N ARG A 46 22.12 -12.89 3.61
CA ARG A 46 22.59 -11.50 3.86
C ARG A 46 22.43 -11.10 5.33
N ILE A 47 21.32 -11.47 5.97
CA ILE A 47 21.06 -11.16 7.39
C ILE A 47 22.10 -11.90 8.29
N VAL A 48 22.42 -13.16 7.98
CA VAL A 48 23.47 -13.93 8.66
C VAL A 48 24.84 -13.24 8.50
N ASP A 49 25.19 -12.82 7.28
CA ASP A 49 26.46 -12.14 7.00
C ASP A 49 26.61 -10.80 7.75
N ILE A 50 25.50 -10.13 8.05
CA ILE A 50 25.50 -8.90 8.87
C ILE A 50 25.78 -9.23 10.34
N GLY A 51 25.48 -10.45 10.79
CA GLY A 51 25.80 -10.93 12.14
C GLY A 51 24.67 -10.76 13.16
N HIS A 52 23.41 -10.66 12.71
CA HIS A 52 22.26 -10.70 13.63
C HIS A 52 22.10 -12.11 14.23
N THR A 53 21.99 -12.20 15.55
CA THR A 53 21.84 -13.47 16.30
C THR A 53 20.45 -13.69 16.87
N ASP A 54 19.73 -12.60 17.17
CA ASP A 54 18.40 -12.60 17.75
C ASP A 54 17.50 -11.69 16.94
N ILE A 55 16.50 -12.26 16.29
CA ILE A 55 15.63 -11.58 15.33
C ILE A 55 14.16 -11.74 15.72
N LEU A 56 13.41 -10.65 15.75
CA LEU A 56 11.96 -10.72 15.85
C LEU A 56 11.36 -11.00 14.46
N VAL A 57 10.57 -12.05 14.35
CA VAL A 57 9.74 -12.34 13.18
C VAL A 57 8.34 -11.83 13.43
N VAL A 58 7.89 -10.86 12.60
CA VAL A 58 6.53 -10.33 12.64
C VAL A 58 5.73 -10.89 11.47
N THR A 59 4.64 -11.58 11.78
CA THR A 59 3.79 -12.25 10.78
C THR A 59 2.34 -12.33 11.27
N ASP A 60 1.46 -12.88 10.47
CA ASP A 60 0.10 -13.22 10.87
C ASP A 60 -0.04 -14.71 11.23
N LYS A 61 -1.15 -15.02 11.91
CA LYS A 61 -1.43 -16.38 12.39
C LYS A 61 -1.54 -17.39 11.26
N ALA A 62 -2.17 -17.01 10.14
CA ALA A 62 -2.40 -17.93 9.02
C ALA A 62 -1.08 -18.34 8.36
N LEU A 63 -0.16 -17.41 8.13
CA LEU A 63 1.15 -17.70 7.55
C LEU A 63 1.99 -18.58 8.48
N LYS A 64 1.88 -18.37 9.81
CA LYS A 64 2.51 -19.19 10.82
C LYS A 64 1.96 -20.62 10.82
N GLU A 65 0.64 -20.79 10.84
CA GLU A 65 -0.04 -22.09 10.82
C GLU A 65 0.22 -22.87 9.53
N LEU A 66 0.33 -22.19 8.38
CA LEU A 66 0.69 -22.80 7.10
C LEU A 66 2.18 -23.16 6.96
N GLY A 67 3.02 -22.78 7.95
CA GLY A 67 4.46 -22.99 7.89
C GLY A 67 5.18 -22.20 6.78
N LEU A 68 4.51 -21.18 6.21
CA LEU A 68 5.07 -20.36 5.13
C LEU A 68 6.19 -19.46 5.62
N ALA A 69 6.00 -18.85 6.78
CA ALA A 69 7.00 -17.97 7.38
C ALA A 69 8.24 -18.78 7.84
N GLU A 70 8.06 -19.96 8.44
CA GLU A 70 9.15 -20.87 8.80
C GLU A 70 9.95 -21.31 7.57
N ARG A 71 9.26 -21.67 6.49
CA ARG A 71 9.90 -22.09 5.25
C ARG A 71 10.72 -20.97 4.64
N ALA A 72 10.20 -19.75 4.62
CA ALA A 72 10.91 -18.58 4.13
C ALA A 72 12.19 -18.27 4.93
N LEU A 73 12.16 -18.54 6.25
CA LEU A 73 13.23 -18.20 7.17
C LEU A 73 14.09 -19.40 7.60
N ALA A 74 13.87 -20.59 7.01
CA ALA A 74 14.67 -21.79 7.33
C ALA A 74 16.19 -21.55 7.26
N PRO A 75 16.74 -20.81 6.29
CA PRO A 75 18.19 -20.54 6.24
C PRO A 75 18.72 -19.74 7.44
N LEU A 76 17.91 -18.91 8.11
CA LEU A 76 18.32 -18.24 9.35
C LEU A 76 18.40 -19.23 10.51
N ALA A 77 17.40 -20.10 10.65
CA ALA A 77 17.36 -21.13 11.68
C ALA A 77 18.52 -22.13 11.50
N ASP A 78 18.78 -22.57 10.27
CA ASP A 78 19.88 -23.48 9.92
C ASP A 78 21.25 -22.87 10.23
N ALA A 79 21.38 -21.54 10.15
CA ALA A 79 22.58 -20.80 10.51
C ALA A 79 22.71 -20.54 12.04
N GLY A 80 21.75 -21.00 12.85
CA GLY A 80 21.76 -20.82 14.29
C GLY A 80 21.28 -19.48 14.80
N VAL A 81 20.56 -18.70 13.97
CA VAL A 81 19.92 -17.45 14.40
C VAL A 81 18.68 -17.77 15.26
N ASN A 82 18.55 -17.12 16.39
CA ASN A 82 17.38 -17.25 17.26
C ASN A 82 16.21 -16.44 16.67
N LEU A 83 15.15 -17.14 16.30
CA LEU A 83 13.94 -16.52 15.77
C LEU A 83 12.88 -16.41 16.87
N HIS A 84 12.55 -15.19 17.25
CA HIS A 84 11.50 -14.86 18.22
C HIS A 84 10.25 -14.43 17.45
N TRP A 85 9.11 -15.06 17.74
CA TRP A 85 7.92 -14.95 16.90
C TRP A 85 6.84 -14.07 17.53
N TYR A 86 6.37 -13.09 16.78
CA TYR A 86 5.10 -12.43 17.00
C TYR A 86 4.20 -12.68 15.79
N ALA A 87 3.23 -13.58 15.96
CA ALA A 87 2.29 -14.01 14.90
C ALA A 87 0.86 -13.54 15.18
N GLY A 88 0.71 -12.43 15.90
CA GLY A 88 -0.57 -11.88 16.32
C GLY A 88 -1.13 -10.79 15.43
N VAL A 89 -0.53 -10.49 14.28
CA VAL A 89 -0.97 -9.39 13.44
C VAL A 89 -2.24 -9.76 12.68
N ASP A 90 -3.32 -9.02 12.92
CA ASP A 90 -4.56 -9.11 12.15
C ASP A 90 -4.56 -8.15 10.94
N PRO A 91 -5.44 -8.36 9.94
CA PRO A 91 -5.72 -7.32 8.93
C PRO A 91 -6.07 -5.98 9.59
N ASP A 92 -5.50 -4.87 9.09
CA ASP A 92 -5.58 -3.55 9.71
C ASP A 92 -4.97 -3.54 11.13
N PRO A 93 -3.62 -3.55 11.29
CA PRO A 93 -2.96 -3.64 12.57
C PRO A 93 -3.30 -2.46 13.49
N THR A 94 -3.36 -2.74 14.80
CA THR A 94 -3.68 -1.76 15.84
C THR A 94 -2.46 -1.43 16.70
N PHE A 95 -2.55 -0.37 17.51
CA PHE A 95 -1.52 -0.07 18.51
C PHE A 95 -1.35 -1.18 19.57
N ALA A 96 -2.39 -1.97 19.83
CA ALA A 96 -2.29 -3.16 20.68
C ALA A 96 -1.32 -4.20 20.09
N HIS A 97 -1.45 -4.51 18.79
CA HIS A 97 -0.51 -5.41 18.10
C HIS A 97 0.93 -4.90 18.14
N VAL A 98 1.12 -3.58 18.04
CA VAL A 98 2.46 -2.97 18.20
C VAL A 98 3.01 -3.20 19.61
N THR A 99 2.19 -2.99 20.64
CA THR A 99 2.58 -3.18 22.05
C THR A 99 2.95 -4.62 22.32
N GLU A 100 2.12 -5.58 21.90
CA GLU A 100 2.38 -7.02 22.06
C GLU A 100 3.68 -7.46 21.36
N GLY A 101 3.89 -7.02 20.13
CA GLY A 101 5.13 -7.30 19.39
C GLY A 101 6.37 -6.66 20.05
N ALA A 102 6.22 -5.48 20.62
CA ALA A 102 7.28 -4.78 21.34
C ALA A 102 7.68 -5.51 22.63
N GLU A 103 6.74 -6.14 23.32
CA GLU A 103 7.04 -6.98 24.50
C GLU A 103 7.93 -8.16 24.12
N VAL A 104 7.62 -8.87 23.03
CA VAL A 104 8.46 -9.97 22.52
C VAL A 104 9.84 -9.48 22.13
N LEU A 105 9.91 -8.35 21.39
CA LEU A 105 11.15 -7.72 20.95
C LEU A 105 12.09 -7.43 22.13
N ARG A 106 11.56 -6.79 23.18
CA ARG A 106 12.34 -6.37 24.36
C ARG A 106 12.76 -7.58 25.20
N ALA A 107 11.85 -8.53 25.45
CA ALA A 107 12.12 -9.72 26.25
C ALA A 107 13.23 -10.58 25.65
N ALA A 108 13.31 -10.63 24.33
CA ALA A 108 14.30 -11.41 23.60
C ALA A 108 15.60 -10.63 23.28
N GLY A 109 15.61 -9.31 23.45
CA GLY A 109 16.77 -8.47 23.11
C GLY A 109 17.10 -8.47 21.63
N CYS A 110 16.09 -8.57 20.75
CA CYS A 110 16.30 -8.67 19.31
C CYS A 110 17.05 -7.46 18.74
N THR A 111 17.89 -7.73 17.75
CA THR A 111 18.74 -6.72 17.08
C THR A 111 18.25 -6.33 15.69
N ALA A 112 17.26 -7.04 15.16
CA ALA A 112 16.62 -6.78 13.88
C ALA A 112 15.20 -7.33 13.85
N ILE A 113 14.42 -6.91 12.86
CA ILE A 113 13.07 -7.43 12.59
C ILE A 113 13.01 -7.99 11.17
N VAL A 114 12.40 -9.15 10.99
CA VAL A 114 11.99 -9.67 9.69
C VAL A 114 10.46 -9.72 9.66
N ALA A 115 9.87 -8.96 8.76
CA ALA A 115 8.43 -8.99 8.49
C ALA A 115 8.15 -9.99 7.36
N VAL A 116 7.38 -11.03 7.64
CA VAL A 116 6.90 -12.00 6.62
C VAL A 116 5.39 -11.88 6.55
N GLY A 117 4.85 -11.35 5.46
CA GLY A 117 3.40 -11.15 5.38
C GLY A 117 2.96 -10.11 4.37
N GLY A 118 1.70 -9.70 4.47
CA GLY A 118 1.16 -8.57 3.74
C GLY A 118 1.50 -7.22 4.39
N GLY A 119 0.90 -6.15 3.87
CA GLY A 119 1.10 -4.79 4.39
C GLY A 119 0.88 -4.66 5.90
N SER A 120 -0.12 -5.35 6.45
CA SER A 120 -0.42 -5.32 7.88
C SER A 120 0.76 -5.78 8.75
N SER A 121 1.37 -6.93 8.39
CA SER A 121 2.55 -7.44 9.11
C SER A 121 3.75 -6.49 8.98
N MET A 122 3.94 -5.88 7.80
CA MET A 122 5.02 -4.91 7.57
C MET A 122 4.80 -3.61 8.34
N ASP A 123 3.58 -3.08 8.34
CA ASP A 123 3.25 -1.84 9.03
C ASP A 123 3.39 -2.01 10.55
N ALA A 124 2.92 -3.15 11.12
CA ALA A 124 3.16 -3.47 12.52
C ALA A 124 4.67 -3.57 12.82
N ALA A 125 5.43 -4.29 11.99
CA ALA A 125 6.88 -4.47 12.16
C ALA A 125 7.63 -3.14 12.17
N LYS A 126 7.28 -2.20 11.28
CA LYS A 126 7.87 -0.86 11.23
C LYS A 126 7.70 -0.11 12.55
N ILE A 127 6.51 -0.15 13.12
CA ILE A 127 6.25 0.59 14.36
C ILE A 127 6.81 -0.16 15.57
N ILE A 128 6.81 -1.49 15.58
CA ILE A 128 7.50 -2.29 16.59
C ILE A 128 9.01 -1.95 16.61
N ALA A 129 9.64 -1.78 15.44
CA ALA A 129 11.05 -1.42 15.35
C ALA A 129 11.41 -0.12 16.07
N CYS A 130 10.48 0.85 16.12
CA CYS A 130 10.66 2.11 16.83
C CYS A 130 10.66 1.95 18.35
N THR A 131 10.07 0.88 18.90
CA THR A 131 9.88 0.72 20.35
C THR A 131 11.14 0.26 21.10
N ARG A 132 12.22 -0.05 20.38
CA ARG A 132 13.47 -0.49 21.02
C ARG A 132 14.11 0.59 21.88
N THR A 133 14.16 1.81 21.38
CA THR A 133 14.91 2.92 21.96
C THR A 133 14.02 3.98 22.58
N SER A 134 12.71 3.81 22.47
CA SER A 134 11.75 4.75 23.03
C SER A 134 10.70 4.04 23.88
N ASP A 135 10.47 4.58 25.08
CA ASP A 135 9.35 4.21 25.95
C ASP A 135 8.08 5.03 25.63
N ASP A 136 8.13 5.85 24.60
CA ASP A 136 6.98 6.61 24.15
C ASP A 136 5.88 5.68 23.62
N SER A 137 4.65 6.06 23.91
CA SER A 137 3.47 5.42 23.33
C SER A 137 3.48 5.63 21.80
N PRO A 138 3.27 4.57 20.98
CA PRO A 138 3.32 4.65 19.51
C PRO A 138 2.38 5.69 18.89
N GLU A 139 1.28 6.06 19.57
CA GLU A 139 0.34 7.09 19.15
C GLU A 139 1.01 8.48 19.01
N LYS A 140 2.09 8.74 19.75
CA LYS A 140 2.85 9.99 19.65
C LYS A 140 3.56 10.13 18.30
N TRP A 141 3.83 9.02 17.61
CA TRP A 141 4.52 9.02 16.33
C TRP A 141 3.60 9.27 15.14
N VAL A 142 2.28 9.38 15.37
CA VAL A 142 1.31 9.67 14.31
C VAL A 142 1.65 10.97 13.58
N GLY A 143 1.79 10.87 12.26
CA GLY A 143 2.13 11.97 11.36
C GLY A 143 3.52 11.81 10.71
N LEU A 144 4.13 12.93 10.32
CA LEU A 144 5.39 12.96 9.57
C LEU A 144 6.59 13.17 10.49
N ASN A 145 7.62 12.33 10.33
CA ASN A 145 8.95 12.47 10.96
C ASN A 145 8.88 12.67 12.49
N LYS A 146 8.04 11.86 13.14
CA LYS A 146 7.92 11.85 14.62
C LYS A 146 8.44 10.56 15.24
N VAL A 147 8.85 9.60 14.42
CA VAL A 147 9.48 8.35 14.89
C VAL A 147 10.85 8.66 15.51
N PRO A 148 11.34 7.82 16.44
CA PRO A 148 12.69 7.98 17.01
C PRO A 148 13.77 7.85 15.93
N ASP A 149 14.94 8.44 16.21
CA ASP A 149 16.09 8.43 15.27
C ASP A 149 16.81 7.06 15.17
N ASP A 150 16.63 6.17 16.17
CA ASP A 150 17.28 4.86 16.23
C ASP A 150 16.21 3.75 16.10
N VAL A 151 15.83 3.44 14.88
CA VAL A 151 14.91 2.36 14.54
C VAL A 151 15.69 1.09 14.23
N LEU A 152 15.23 -0.06 14.72
CA LEU A 152 15.85 -1.35 14.38
C LEU A 152 15.86 -1.61 12.88
N PRO A 153 16.90 -2.27 12.35
CA PRO A 153 16.89 -2.77 10.98
C PRO A 153 15.65 -3.62 10.69
N ILE A 154 14.96 -3.30 9.58
CA ILE A 154 13.76 -4.00 9.12
C ILE A 154 14.09 -4.70 7.80
N TYR A 155 13.75 -5.98 7.71
CA TYR A 155 13.82 -6.78 6.50
C TYR A 155 12.41 -7.24 6.14
N ALA A 156 12.04 -7.16 4.86
CA ALA A 156 10.67 -7.43 4.42
C ALA A 156 10.60 -8.56 3.40
N ILE A 157 9.67 -9.48 3.62
CA ILE A 157 9.34 -10.60 2.74
C ILE A 157 7.83 -10.57 2.49
N PRO A 158 7.36 -9.88 1.42
CA PRO A 158 5.94 -9.79 1.12
C PRO A 158 5.36 -11.13 0.67
N THR A 159 4.18 -11.44 1.19
CA THR A 159 3.37 -12.60 0.78
C THR A 159 2.09 -12.17 0.03
N THR A 160 1.96 -10.90 -0.29
CA THR A 160 0.91 -10.32 -1.14
C THR A 160 1.53 -9.35 -2.14
N SER A 161 0.89 -9.16 -3.29
CA SER A 161 1.36 -8.24 -4.34
C SER A 161 0.40 -7.06 -4.46
N GLY A 162 0.43 -6.14 -3.50
CA GLY A 162 -0.53 -5.05 -3.45
C GLY A 162 0.00 -3.77 -2.82
N THR A 163 0.11 -3.75 -1.51
CA THR A 163 0.38 -2.54 -0.73
C THR A 163 1.71 -1.86 -1.06
N GLY A 164 2.72 -2.64 -1.46
CA GLY A 164 4.08 -2.13 -1.65
C GLY A 164 4.71 -1.60 -0.35
N SER A 165 4.19 -2.00 0.84
CA SER A 165 4.71 -1.53 2.12
C SER A 165 6.19 -1.82 2.30
N GLU A 166 6.71 -2.90 1.69
CA GLU A 166 8.13 -3.24 1.64
C GLU A 166 9.00 -2.16 0.99
N ALA A 167 8.41 -1.25 0.21
CA ALA A 167 9.09 -0.17 -0.49
C ALA A 167 8.72 1.23 0.03
N THR A 168 8.04 1.32 1.17
CA THR A 168 7.56 2.59 1.74
C THR A 168 8.14 2.88 3.12
N MET A 169 8.26 4.17 3.42
CA MET A 169 8.62 4.70 4.75
C MET A 169 7.38 5.04 5.59
N GLY A 170 6.23 4.54 5.20
CA GLY A 170 4.96 4.74 5.90
C GLY A 170 4.46 3.45 6.54
N ALA A 171 3.66 3.60 7.59
CA ALA A 171 2.88 2.54 8.20
C ALA A 171 1.48 3.07 8.52
N VAL A 172 0.47 2.20 8.39
CA VAL A 172 -0.93 2.52 8.68
C VAL A 172 -1.38 1.69 9.87
N ILE A 173 -1.69 2.34 10.98
CA ILE A 173 -2.15 1.70 12.22
C ILE A 173 -3.58 2.15 12.51
N LYS A 174 -4.46 1.19 12.76
CA LYS A 174 -5.86 1.43 13.07
C LYS A 174 -6.04 1.73 14.55
N ASP A 175 -6.83 2.75 14.83
CA ASP A 175 -7.42 2.98 16.15
C ASP A 175 -8.86 2.44 16.11
N PRO A 176 -9.15 1.33 16.82
CA PRO A 176 -10.49 0.76 16.83
C PRO A 176 -11.51 1.58 17.64
N GLU A 177 -11.06 2.40 18.62
CA GLU A 177 -11.94 3.25 19.44
C GLU A 177 -12.39 4.48 18.64
N GLU A 178 -11.44 5.17 18.00
CA GLU A 178 -11.75 6.33 17.16
C GLU A 178 -12.28 5.93 15.78
N LYS A 179 -12.16 4.65 15.38
CA LYS A 179 -12.48 4.11 14.04
C LYS A 179 -11.75 4.85 12.93
N LEU A 180 -10.49 5.21 13.20
CA LEU A 180 -9.61 5.92 12.29
C LEU A 180 -8.39 5.07 11.93
N LYS A 181 -7.81 5.35 10.79
CA LYS A 181 -6.50 4.85 10.37
C LYS A 181 -5.48 5.97 10.51
N HIS A 182 -4.49 5.75 11.36
CA HIS A 182 -3.40 6.68 11.58
C HIS A 182 -2.23 6.36 10.66
N ILE A 183 -1.69 7.38 10.02
CA ILE A 183 -0.51 7.27 9.16
C ILE A 183 0.71 7.76 9.92
N ILE A 184 1.73 6.92 10.00
CA ILE A 184 3.03 7.21 10.61
C ILE A 184 4.06 7.15 9.49
N VAL A 185 4.86 8.21 9.32
CA VAL A 185 5.86 8.31 8.25
C VAL A 185 7.19 8.74 8.84
N GLY A 186 8.24 7.98 8.52
CA GLY A 186 9.62 8.29 8.91
C GLY A 186 10.60 7.60 7.97
N GLU A 187 11.73 8.24 7.65
CA GLU A 187 12.73 7.69 6.71
C GLU A 187 13.26 6.33 7.20
N ASP A 188 13.44 6.17 8.51
CA ASP A 188 13.99 4.96 9.13
C ASP A 188 13.01 3.79 9.18
N LEU A 189 11.74 4.00 8.78
CA LEU A 189 10.75 2.93 8.59
C LEU A 189 10.90 2.18 7.27
N LEU A 190 11.72 2.68 6.34
CA LEU A 190 11.98 1.99 5.08
C LEU A 190 12.78 0.71 5.35
N PRO A 191 12.30 -0.48 4.94
CA PRO A 191 13.07 -1.72 5.10
C PRO A 191 14.45 -1.61 4.45
N GLN A 192 15.50 -2.14 5.11
CA GLN A 192 16.87 -2.09 4.60
C GLN A 192 17.09 -3.05 3.43
N ALA A 193 16.37 -4.17 3.43
CA ALA A 193 16.36 -5.11 2.32
C ALA A 193 15.02 -5.83 2.21
N VAL A 194 14.71 -6.25 0.98
CA VAL A 194 13.43 -6.86 0.59
C VAL A 194 13.69 -8.12 -0.21
N ALA A 195 12.87 -9.15 -0.02
CA ALA A 195 12.86 -10.34 -0.88
C ALA A 195 11.51 -10.49 -1.57
N LEU A 196 11.47 -10.30 -2.88
CA LEU A 196 10.30 -10.53 -3.73
C LEU A 196 10.36 -11.97 -4.26
N ASP A 197 9.91 -12.91 -3.43
CA ASP A 197 9.98 -14.34 -3.70
C ASP A 197 8.62 -14.87 -4.17
N PRO A 198 8.45 -15.23 -5.45
CA PRO A 198 7.18 -15.71 -5.99
C PRO A 198 6.72 -17.03 -5.35
N ASP A 199 7.63 -17.84 -4.79
CA ASP A 199 7.27 -19.11 -4.14
C ASP A 199 6.39 -18.90 -2.89
N LEU A 200 6.44 -17.72 -2.28
CA LEU A 200 5.61 -17.35 -1.13
C LEU A 200 4.24 -16.77 -1.54
N LEU A 201 4.03 -16.54 -2.83
CA LEU A 201 2.80 -16.03 -3.41
C LEU A 201 1.96 -17.11 -4.08
N LEU A 202 2.55 -18.32 -4.26
CA LEU A 202 1.84 -19.46 -4.84
C LEU A 202 0.72 -19.90 -3.92
N GLY A 203 -0.44 -20.23 -4.50
CA GLY A 203 -1.60 -20.64 -3.74
C GLY A 203 -2.35 -19.48 -3.03
N LEU A 204 -1.91 -18.23 -3.17
CA LEU A 204 -2.68 -17.10 -2.65
C LEU A 204 -4.07 -17.07 -3.30
N PRO A 205 -5.18 -17.02 -2.53
CA PRO A 205 -6.53 -17.09 -3.08
C PRO A 205 -6.82 -16.03 -4.15
N ALA A 206 -7.53 -16.40 -5.20
CA ALA A 206 -7.85 -15.51 -6.31
C ALA A 206 -8.50 -14.18 -5.87
N PRO A 207 -9.48 -14.13 -4.92
CA PRO A 207 -10.02 -12.86 -4.46
C PRO A 207 -9.00 -11.95 -3.77
N VAL A 208 -8.04 -12.53 -3.04
CA VAL A 208 -6.96 -11.77 -2.40
C VAL A 208 -5.98 -11.25 -3.46
N THR A 209 -5.60 -12.11 -4.40
CA THR A 209 -4.73 -11.72 -5.54
C THR A 209 -5.36 -10.58 -6.34
N ALA A 210 -6.66 -10.67 -6.66
CA ALA A 210 -7.39 -9.65 -7.39
C ALA A 210 -7.43 -8.31 -6.63
N ALA A 211 -7.85 -8.34 -5.37
CA ALA A 211 -7.97 -7.14 -4.55
C ALA A 211 -6.61 -6.45 -4.36
N THR A 212 -5.57 -7.20 -4.00
CA THR A 212 -4.23 -6.62 -3.80
C THR A 212 -3.62 -6.13 -5.12
N GLY A 213 -3.85 -6.82 -6.24
CA GLY A 213 -3.36 -6.37 -7.54
C GLY A 213 -4.02 -5.08 -8.02
N ILE A 214 -5.33 -4.88 -7.77
CA ILE A 214 -6.01 -3.61 -8.06
C ILE A 214 -5.56 -2.51 -7.10
N ASP A 215 -5.18 -2.84 -5.87
CA ASP A 215 -4.53 -1.90 -4.95
C ASP A 215 -3.20 -1.37 -5.53
N ALA A 216 -2.32 -2.27 -5.99
CA ALA A 216 -1.08 -1.90 -6.67
C ALA A 216 -1.33 -1.04 -7.93
N LEU A 217 -2.37 -1.37 -8.72
CA LEU A 217 -2.79 -0.56 -9.86
C LEU A 217 -3.20 0.86 -9.43
N THR A 218 -3.99 0.95 -8.37
CA THR A 218 -4.46 2.22 -7.83
C THR A 218 -3.31 3.08 -7.36
N HIS A 219 -2.37 2.51 -6.62
CA HIS A 219 -1.13 3.17 -6.20
C HIS A 219 -0.35 3.73 -7.40
N GLY A 220 -0.11 2.88 -8.41
CA GLY A 220 0.59 3.28 -9.62
C GLY A 220 -0.10 4.43 -10.35
N ILE A 221 -1.43 4.34 -10.54
CA ILE A 221 -2.21 5.37 -11.23
C ILE A 221 -2.23 6.68 -10.44
N GLU A 222 -2.55 6.65 -9.14
CA GLU A 222 -2.62 7.86 -8.32
C GLU A 222 -1.26 8.58 -8.25
N ALA A 223 -0.17 7.83 -8.11
CA ALA A 223 1.17 8.41 -8.19
C ALA A 223 1.49 8.97 -9.59
N TYR A 224 1.05 8.29 -10.67
CA TYR A 224 1.33 8.74 -12.04
C TYR A 224 0.61 10.04 -12.41
N ILE A 225 -0.68 10.15 -12.06
CA ILE A 225 -1.53 11.30 -12.41
C ILE A 225 -1.42 12.47 -11.43
N CYS A 226 -0.68 12.36 -10.34
CA CYS A 226 -0.59 13.40 -9.32
C CYS A 226 0.05 14.69 -9.85
N ILE A 227 -0.24 15.82 -9.16
CA ILE A 227 0.25 17.15 -9.57
C ILE A 227 1.71 17.43 -9.19
N TRP A 228 2.32 16.58 -8.37
CA TRP A 228 3.73 16.73 -8.02
C TRP A 228 4.61 15.96 -8.98
N ASP A 229 5.57 16.66 -9.60
CA ASP A 229 6.66 16.01 -10.32
C ASP A 229 7.84 15.85 -9.37
N ARG A 230 8.05 14.60 -8.89
CA ARG A 230 9.04 14.32 -7.87
C ARG A 230 9.70 12.96 -8.11
N GLY A 231 11.04 12.97 -8.09
CA GLY A 231 11.86 11.76 -8.17
C GLY A 231 11.51 10.86 -9.35
N THR A 232 11.47 9.57 -9.08
CA THR A 232 11.18 8.52 -10.08
C THR A 232 9.72 8.03 -10.05
N ARG A 233 8.80 8.80 -9.43
CA ARG A 233 7.41 8.39 -9.23
C ARG A 233 6.70 8.01 -10.53
N LYS A 234 6.89 8.83 -11.58
CA LYS A 234 6.21 8.62 -12.86
C LYS A 234 6.71 7.35 -13.53
N GLU A 235 8.02 7.10 -13.48
CA GLU A 235 8.62 5.89 -14.01
C GLU A 235 8.17 4.65 -13.25
N ASN A 236 8.23 4.67 -11.91
CA ASN A 236 7.78 3.56 -11.10
C ASN A 236 6.27 3.34 -11.20
N GLY A 237 5.46 4.40 -11.25
CA GLY A 237 4.02 4.29 -11.50
C GLY A 237 3.73 3.64 -12.86
N ARG A 238 4.46 4.00 -13.91
CA ARG A 238 4.35 3.38 -15.23
C ARG A 238 4.68 1.90 -15.19
N LEU A 239 5.80 1.51 -14.55
CA LEU A 239 6.21 0.11 -14.43
C LEU A 239 5.19 -0.71 -13.64
N ALA A 240 4.65 -0.17 -12.56
CA ALA A 240 3.60 -0.80 -11.78
C ALA A 240 2.35 -1.06 -12.63
N ILE A 241 1.84 -0.03 -13.32
CA ILE A 241 0.62 -0.12 -14.13
C ILE A 241 0.81 -1.13 -15.27
N GLN A 242 1.93 -1.04 -16.01
CA GLN A 242 2.24 -2.00 -17.08
C GLN A 242 2.32 -3.44 -16.53
N GLY A 243 2.96 -3.62 -15.38
CA GLY A 243 3.06 -4.92 -14.73
C GLY A 243 1.70 -5.49 -14.35
N VAL A 244 0.82 -4.68 -13.72
CA VAL A 244 -0.52 -5.13 -13.34
C VAL A 244 -1.35 -5.50 -14.58
N PHE A 245 -1.38 -4.65 -15.62
CA PHE A 245 -2.10 -4.97 -16.87
C PHE A 245 -1.61 -6.24 -17.55
N ARG A 246 -0.32 -6.55 -17.42
CA ARG A 246 0.28 -7.74 -18.02
C ARG A 246 0.03 -9.02 -17.21
N TRP A 247 0.06 -8.94 -15.88
CA TRP A 247 0.20 -10.12 -15.06
C TRP A 247 -1.01 -10.43 -14.17
N LEU A 248 -1.84 -9.43 -13.79
CA LEU A 248 -2.86 -9.64 -12.77
C LEU A 248 -3.91 -10.68 -13.16
N GLU A 249 -4.49 -10.58 -14.37
CA GLU A 249 -5.49 -11.53 -14.83
C GLU A 249 -4.94 -12.96 -14.80
N ARG A 250 -3.71 -13.13 -15.29
CA ARG A 250 -3.02 -14.42 -15.32
C ARG A 250 -2.71 -14.96 -13.91
N ALA A 251 -2.27 -14.10 -12.98
CA ALA A 251 -2.01 -14.47 -11.58
C ALA A 251 -3.30 -14.89 -10.84
N VAL A 252 -4.45 -14.30 -11.18
CA VAL A 252 -5.77 -14.65 -10.61
C VAL A 252 -6.27 -15.97 -11.18
N GLN A 253 -6.17 -16.17 -12.50
CA GLN A 253 -6.68 -17.37 -13.18
C GLN A 253 -5.79 -18.59 -12.98
N HIS A 254 -4.50 -18.38 -12.81
CA HIS A 254 -3.47 -19.42 -12.66
C HIS A 254 -2.63 -19.17 -11.41
N PRO A 255 -3.14 -19.51 -10.21
CA PRO A 255 -2.49 -19.17 -8.94
C PRO A 255 -1.08 -19.77 -8.77
N GLU A 256 -0.77 -20.84 -9.48
CA GLU A 256 0.55 -21.51 -9.48
C GLU A 256 1.51 -20.98 -10.56
N ASP A 257 1.12 -19.96 -11.33
CA ASP A 257 1.98 -19.37 -12.35
C ASP A 257 3.06 -18.49 -11.72
N VAL A 258 4.25 -19.05 -11.57
CA VAL A 258 5.42 -18.40 -10.95
C VAL A 258 5.79 -17.09 -11.65
N GLU A 259 5.73 -17.05 -13.00
CA GLU A 259 6.07 -15.86 -13.76
C GLU A 259 5.08 -14.73 -13.49
N ALA A 260 3.77 -15.04 -13.47
CA ALA A 260 2.74 -14.06 -13.18
C ALA A 260 2.83 -13.55 -11.72
N ARG A 261 3.09 -14.44 -10.75
CA ARG A 261 3.33 -14.08 -9.35
C ARG A 261 4.55 -13.16 -9.20
N GLN A 262 5.65 -13.51 -9.86
CA GLN A 262 6.86 -12.67 -9.89
C GLN A 262 6.58 -11.30 -10.49
N GLY A 263 5.88 -11.27 -11.63
CA GLY A 263 5.51 -10.04 -12.31
C GLY A 263 4.64 -9.12 -11.43
N MET A 264 3.68 -9.71 -10.69
CA MET A 264 2.84 -8.97 -9.76
C MET A 264 3.62 -8.47 -8.53
N ALA A 265 4.55 -9.27 -7.97
CA ALA A 265 5.40 -8.82 -6.87
C ALA A 265 6.23 -7.59 -7.26
N VAL A 266 6.86 -7.64 -8.43
CA VAL A 266 7.64 -6.51 -8.97
C VAL A 266 6.73 -5.30 -9.25
N ALA A 267 5.53 -5.50 -9.79
CA ALA A 267 4.59 -4.41 -10.04
C ALA A 267 4.16 -3.72 -8.73
N ALA A 268 3.83 -4.48 -7.70
CA ALA A 268 3.47 -3.95 -6.37
C ALA A 268 4.64 -3.19 -5.71
N TYR A 269 5.85 -3.71 -5.83
CA TYR A 269 7.06 -3.04 -5.36
C TYR A 269 7.27 -1.67 -6.04
N HIS A 270 7.14 -1.60 -7.36
CA HIS A 270 7.20 -0.32 -8.08
C HIS A 270 6.07 0.63 -7.69
N ALA A 271 4.86 0.11 -7.44
CA ALA A 271 3.74 0.90 -6.94
C ALA A 271 4.08 1.51 -5.56
N GLY A 272 4.67 0.73 -4.66
CA GLY A 272 5.16 1.19 -3.36
C GLY A 272 6.21 2.29 -3.49
N ILE A 273 7.23 2.12 -4.35
CA ILE A 273 8.22 3.18 -4.61
C ILE A 273 7.56 4.45 -5.13
N ALA A 274 6.55 4.35 -6.00
CA ALA A 274 5.88 5.50 -6.57
C ALA A 274 5.13 6.31 -5.50
N ILE A 275 4.28 5.63 -4.68
CA ILE A 275 3.53 6.31 -3.61
C ILE A 275 4.41 6.79 -2.46
N ASN A 276 5.55 6.13 -2.20
CA ASN A 276 6.50 6.57 -1.19
C ASN A 276 7.02 8.00 -1.44
N GLN A 277 6.95 8.47 -2.68
CA GLN A 277 7.42 9.81 -3.07
C GLN A 277 6.33 10.88 -3.02
N VAL A 278 5.07 10.51 -3.19
CA VAL A 278 3.96 11.47 -3.38
C VAL A 278 2.71 11.15 -2.55
N GLY A 279 2.67 9.99 -1.89
CA GLY A 279 1.48 9.51 -1.20
C GLY A 279 0.41 8.99 -2.17
N VAL A 280 -0.79 8.85 -1.64
CA VAL A 280 -1.99 8.34 -2.33
C VAL A 280 -2.93 9.47 -2.72
N GLY A 281 -4.11 9.16 -3.25
CA GLY A 281 -5.01 10.17 -3.80
C GLY A 281 -6.49 10.02 -3.42
N ASN A 282 -7.37 10.50 -4.31
CA ASN A 282 -8.81 10.55 -4.07
C ASN A 282 -9.46 9.16 -3.95
N VAL A 283 -8.93 8.15 -4.65
CA VAL A 283 -9.44 6.78 -4.57
C VAL A 283 -9.24 6.25 -3.15
N HIS A 284 -8.03 6.38 -2.64
CA HIS A 284 -7.71 5.98 -1.27
C HIS A 284 -8.49 6.77 -0.22
N ALA A 285 -8.72 8.07 -0.43
CA ALA A 285 -9.54 8.87 0.48
C ALA A 285 -10.97 8.33 0.63
N ILE A 286 -11.55 7.76 -0.43
CA ILE A 286 -12.86 7.10 -0.38
C ILE A 286 -12.72 5.69 0.21
N ALA A 287 -11.76 4.91 -0.25
CA ALA A 287 -11.54 3.52 0.15
C ALA A 287 -11.26 3.37 1.66
N HIS A 288 -10.50 4.28 2.25
CA HIS A 288 -10.23 4.30 3.69
C HIS A 288 -11.52 4.44 4.51
N GLN A 289 -12.46 5.29 4.05
CA GLN A 289 -13.75 5.45 4.73
C GLN A 289 -14.58 4.18 4.65
N LEU A 290 -14.60 3.51 3.49
CA LEU A 290 -15.30 2.24 3.29
C LEU A 290 -14.71 1.13 4.16
N GLY A 291 -13.40 1.03 4.21
CA GLY A 291 -12.70 0.08 5.08
C GLY A 291 -12.97 0.32 6.56
N ALA A 292 -12.85 1.58 7.01
CA ALA A 292 -13.05 1.95 8.42
C ALA A 292 -14.50 1.74 8.87
N ARG A 293 -15.49 2.05 8.01
CA ARG A 293 -16.91 1.99 8.35
C ARG A 293 -17.49 0.59 8.26
N TYR A 294 -17.15 -0.16 7.20
CA TYR A 294 -17.82 -1.41 6.85
C TYR A 294 -16.91 -2.64 6.89
N GLY A 295 -15.60 -2.46 7.16
CA GLY A 295 -14.65 -3.57 7.09
C GLY A 295 -14.47 -4.11 5.66
N ILE A 296 -14.71 -3.28 4.63
CA ILE A 296 -14.45 -3.67 3.25
C ILE A 296 -12.93 -3.80 3.08
N PRO A 297 -12.42 -4.95 2.56
CA PRO A 297 -10.98 -5.11 2.32
C PRO A 297 -10.42 -3.99 1.47
N HIS A 298 -9.24 -3.48 1.83
CA HIS A 298 -8.65 -2.25 1.28
C HIS A 298 -8.59 -2.23 -0.24
N GLY A 299 -7.99 -3.26 -0.87
CA GLY A 299 -7.91 -3.33 -2.33
C GLY A 299 -9.28 -3.50 -3.01
N HIS A 300 -10.26 -4.14 -2.34
CA HIS A 300 -11.63 -4.20 -2.85
C HIS A 300 -12.29 -2.81 -2.82
N ALA A 301 -12.12 -2.06 -1.74
CA ALA A 301 -12.61 -0.68 -1.64
C ALA A 301 -11.99 0.24 -2.70
N ASN A 302 -10.68 0.09 -2.98
CA ASN A 302 -10.01 0.78 -4.06
C ASN A 302 -10.61 0.40 -5.43
N ALA A 303 -10.83 -0.89 -5.69
CA ALA A 303 -11.42 -1.36 -6.95
C ALA A 303 -12.83 -0.78 -7.20
N LEU A 304 -13.65 -0.67 -6.16
CA LEU A 304 -14.98 -0.03 -6.25
C LEU A 304 -14.87 1.44 -6.66
N ALA A 305 -13.99 2.21 -6.02
CA ALA A 305 -13.91 3.66 -6.21
C ALA A 305 -13.13 4.08 -7.48
N LEU A 306 -12.11 3.31 -7.88
CA LEU A 306 -11.13 3.69 -8.90
C LEU A 306 -11.73 4.14 -10.23
N PRO A 307 -12.62 3.38 -10.91
CA PRO A 307 -13.16 3.79 -12.21
C PRO A 307 -13.95 5.10 -12.15
N HIS A 308 -14.68 5.33 -11.06
CA HIS A 308 -15.52 6.51 -10.87
C HIS A 308 -14.67 7.75 -10.58
N VAL A 309 -13.64 7.62 -9.75
CA VAL A 309 -12.69 8.71 -9.48
C VAL A 309 -11.91 9.10 -10.72
N LEU A 310 -11.46 8.12 -11.53
CA LEU A 310 -10.78 8.42 -12.80
C LEU A 310 -11.69 9.16 -13.77
N LYS A 311 -12.95 8.75 -13.91
CA LYS A 311 -13.95 9.48 -14.72
C LYS A 311 -14.15 10.91 -14.22
N ALA A 312 -14.21 11.12 -12.90
CA ALA A 312 -14.35 12.46 -12.31
C ALA A 312 -13.11 13.36 -12.52
N CYS A 313 -11.92 12.77 -12.65
CA CYS A 313 -10.66 13.48 -12.87
C CYS A 313 -10.20 13.50 -14.33
N LEU A 314 -11.01 13.00 -15.28
CA LEU A 314 -10.60 12.74 -16.66
C LEU A 314 -10.03 13.98 -17.34
N ALA A 315 -10.65 15.14 -17.16
CA ALA A 315 -10.22 16.38 -17.81
C ALA A 315 -8.85 16.86 -17.29
N GLU A 316 -8.62 16.80 -15.99
CA GLU A 316 -7.38 17.26 -15.38
C GLU A 316 -6.23 16.26 -15.54
N ALA A 317 -6.54 14.97 -15.73
CA ALA A 317 -5.57 13.89 -15.91
C ALA A 317 -5.47 13.40 -17.38
N GLU A 318 -6.12 14.03 -18.33
CA GLU A 318 -6.26 13.57 -19.72
C GLU A 318 -4.92 13.16 -20.34
N THR A 319 -3.92 14.04 -20.29
CA THR A 319 -2.60 13.77 -20.88
C THR A 319 -1.95 12.53 -20.25
N ALA A 320 -1.97 12.42 -18.92
CA ALA A 320 -1.36 11.31 -18.21
C ALA A 320 -2.11 9.98 -18.48
N LEU A 321 -3.45 10.01 -18.50
CA LEU A 321 -4.25 8.83 -18.80
C LEU A 321 -4.10 8.39 -20.27
N ALA A 322 -3.97 9.34 -21.20
CA ALA A 322 -3.69 9.05 -22.60
C ALA A 322 -2.30 8.40 -22.80
N GLU A 323 -1.28 8.87 -22.07
CA GLU A 323 0.04 8.23 -22.03
C GLU A 323 -0.05 6.79 -21.50
N LEU A 324 -0.83 6.57 -20.43
CA LEU A 324 -1.04 5.24 -19.85
C LEU A 324 -1.73 4.29 -20.83
N ALA A 325 -2.71 4.76 -21.62
CA ALA A 325 -3.34 3.94 -22.65
C ALA A 325 -2.33 3.38 -23.66
N VAL A 326 -1.35 4.20 -24.04
CA VAL A 326 -0.30 3.80 -24.99
C VAL A 326 0.65 2.78 -24.35
N VAL A 327 1.16 3.08 -23.16
CA VAL A 327 2.18 2.23 -22.51
C VAL A 327 1.65 0.89 -22.00
N THR A 328 0.32 0.78 -21.82
CA THR A 328 -0.36 -0.47 -21.47
C THR A 328 -0.89 -1.23 -22.69
N ASN A 329 -0.65 -0.73 -23.91
CA ASN A 329 -1.17 -1.28 -25.16
C ASN A 329 -2.72 -1.33 -25.22
N VAL A 330 -3.39 -0.45 -24.51
CA VAL A 330 -4.87 -0.32 -24.55
C VAL A 330 -5.29 0.40 -25.81
N SER A 331 -4.66 1.54 -26.12
CA SER A 331 -4.93 2.30 -27.35
C SER A 331 -3.78 3.27 -27.65
N ASP A 332 -3.33 3.28 -28.91
CA ASP A 332 -2.37 4.25 -29.46
C ASP A 332 -3.02 5.21 -30.49
N ALA A 333 -4.29 4.95 -30.83
CA ALA A 333 -5.06 5.68 -31.85
C ALA A 333 -6.00 6.72 -31.26
N GLY A 334 -6.41 7.67 -32.08
CA GLY A 334 -7.39 8.71 -31.74
C GLY A 334 -6.79 9.91 -30.99
N SER A 335 -7.68 10.79 -30.53
CA SER A 335 -7.30 11.98 -29.75
C SER A 335 -6.80 11.60 -28.34
N PRO A 336 -6.05 12.49 -27.64
CA PRO A 336 -5.71 12.26 -26.25
C PRO A 336 -6.93 11.96 -25.37
N ALA A 337 -8.04 12.68 -25.55
CA ALA A 337 -9.29 12.44 -24.85
C ALA A 337 -9.84 11.02 -25.08
N ALA A 338 -9.81 10.54 -26.34
CA ALA A 338 -10.27 9.19 -26.66
C ALA A 338 -9.38 8.11 -26.02
N ARG A 339 -8.06 8.29 -26.02
CA ARG A 339 -7.12 7.38 -25.37
C ARG A 339 -7.30 7.37 -23.85
N ALA A 340 -7.46 8.55 -23.24
CA ALA A 340 -7.69 8.66 -21.80
C ALA A 340 -8.99 7.93 -21.38
N GLN A 341 -10.06 8.11 -22.17
CA GLN A 341 -11.32 7.39 -21.94
C GLN A 341 -11.14 5.89 -22.08
N ALA A 342 -10.44 5.42 -23.13
CA ALA A 342 -10.16 4.01 -23.35
C ALA A 342 -9.35 3.38 -22.18
N PHE A 343 -8.41 4.13 -21.61
CA PHE A 343 -7.68 3.64 -20.43
C PHE A 343 -8.58 3.45 -19.22
N VAL A 344 -9.50 4.40 -18.95
CA VAL A 344 -10.46 4.28 -17.83
C VAL A 344 -11.38 3.08 -18.04
N GLU A 345 -11.85 2.84 -19.26
CA GLU A 345 -12.66 1.67 -19.60
C GLU A 345 -11.87 0.37 -19.42
N ALA A 346 -10.61 0.34 -19.86
CA ALA A 346 -9.74 -0.84 -19.66
C ALA A 346 -9.45 -1.14 -18.18
N VAL A 347 -9.36 -0.14 -17.32
CA VAL A 347 -9.27 -0.34 -15.86
C VAL A 347 -10.56 -0.99 -15.34
N GLN A 348 -11.72 -0.52 -15.77
CA GLN A 348 -13.01 -1.11 -15.37
C GLN A 348 -13.14 -2.56 -15.85
N ASP A 349 -12.74 -2.83 -17.09
CA ASP A 349 -12.73 -4.16 -17.68
C ASP A 349 -11.79 -5.12 -16.94
N LEU A 350 -10.60 -4.65 -16.54
CA LEU A 350 -9.65 -5.45 -15.76
C LEU A 350 -10.23 -5.83 -14.39
N ILE A 351 -10.87 -4.88 -13.69
CA ILE A 351 -11.54 -5.13 -12.41
C ILE A 351 -12.61 -6.23 -12.57
N ALA A 352 -13.43 -6.15 -13.62
CA ALA A 352 -14.44 -7.15 -13.91
C ALA A 352 -13.82 -8.52 -14.26
N LYS A 353 -12.77 -8.58 -15.08
CA LYS A 353 -12.06 -9.80 -15.47
C LYS A 353 -11.44 -10.54 -14.30
N VAL A 354 -10.98 -9.84 -13.29
CA VAL A 354 -10.42 -10.45 -12.07
C VAL A 354 -11.50 -10.78 -11.02
N GLY A 355 -12.77 -10.63 -11.38
CA GLY A 355 -13.90 -11.10 -10.60
C GLY A 355 -14.29 -10.19 -9.41
N ILE A 356 -13.93 -8.92 -9.42
CA ILE A 356 -14.36 -7.95 -8.39
C ILE A 356 -15.70 -7.35 -8.83
N ALA A 357 -16.70 -7.41 -7.94
CA ALA A 357 -18.02 -6.83 -8.19
C ALA A 357 -17.97 -5.29 -8.24
N GLU A 358 -18.85 -4.69 -9.05
CA GLU A 358 -18.96 -3.23 -9.19
C GLU A 358 -19.62 -2.55 -7.99
N THR A 359 -20.32 -3.30 -7.16
CA THR A 359 -21.08 -2.78 -6.00
C THR A 359 -20.86 -3.65 -4.77
N ASP A 360 -21.07 -3.05 -3.58
CA ASP A 360 -20.98 -3.77 -2.32
C ASP A 360 -22.25 -3.54 -1.47
N PRO A 361 -22.96 -4.61 -1.05
CA PRO A 361 -24.21 -4.48 -0.28
C PRO A 361 -24.02 -3.96 1.15
N ARG A 362 -22.80 -3.89 1.66
CA ARG A 362 -22.48 -3.33 2.97
C ARG A 362 -22.61 -1.82 3.01
N ILE A 363 -22.43 -1.13 1.86
CA ILE A 363 -22.49 0.32 1.77
C ILE A 363 -23.94 0.80 1.90
N GLN A 364 -24.18 1.70 2.85
CA GLN A 364 -25.53 2.17 3.16
C GLN A 364 -25.74 3.62 2.74
N PRO A 365 -26.85 3.97 2.04
CA PRO A 365 -27.15 5.35 1.63
C PRO A 365 -27.18 6.35 2.79
N ALA A 366 -27.59 5.93 3.98
CA ALA A 366 -27.64 6.77 5.17
C ALA A 366 -26.28 7.34 5.58
N ASP A 367 -25.17 6.65 5.21
CA ASP A 367 -23.81 7.03 5.57
C ASP A 367 -23.10 7.91 4.52
N TRP A 368 -23.61 8.03 3.30
CA TRP A 368 -22.92 8.70 2.20
C TRP A 368 -22.46 10.12 2.55
N THR A 369 -23.30 10.90 3.26
CA THR A 369 -22.93 12.27 3.66
C THR A 369 -21.74 12.30 4.59
N VAL A 370 -21.66 11.39 5.56
CA VAL A 370 -20.56 11.31 6.53
C VAL A 370 -19.29 10.84 5.84
N LEU A 371 -19.39 9.77 5.04
CA LEU A 371 -18.27 9.23 4.26
C LEU A 371 -17.70 10.27 3.30
N ALA A 372 -18.58 11.00 2.56
CA ALA A 372 -18.14 12.04 1.64
C ALA A 372 -17.40 13.17 2.36
N HIS A 373 -17.85 13.58 3.55
CA HIS A 373 -17.15 14.60 4.32
C HIS A 373 -15.78 14.12 4.82
N ALA A 374 -15.69 12.90 5.33
CA ALA A 374 -14.43 12.33 5.80
C ALA A 374 -13.42 12.17 4.65
N ALA A 375 -13.87 11.63 3.49
CA ALA A 375 -13.03 11.53 2.29
C ALA A 375 -12.55 12.90 1.78
N MET A 376 -13.40 13.95 1.85
CA MET A 376 -13.00 15.32 1.51
C MET A 376 -11.90 15.84 2.44
N ASP A 377 -12.08 15.67 3.76
CA ASP A 377 -11.14 16.17 4.75
C ASP A 377 -9.77 15.47 4.62
N GLU A 378 -9.78 14.17 4.32
CA GLU A 378 -8.56 13.39 4.06
C GLU A 378 -7.88 13.82 2.75
N SER A 379 -8.62 13.92 1.65
CA SER A 379 -8.08 14.29 0.34
C SER A 379 -7.49 15.70 0.26
N ASP A 380 -7.82 16.60 1.19
CA ASP A 380 -7.22 17.92 1.30
C ASP A 380 -5.69 17.86 1.58
N GLY A 381 -5.18 16.71 2.01
CA GLY A 381 -3.75 16.45 2.20
C GLY A 381 -3.05 15.78 1.02
N TYR A 382 -3.78 15.40 -0.03
CA TYR A 382 -3.27 14.60 -1.14
C TYR A 382 -2.94 15.42 -2.39
N VAL A 383 -2.02 14.90 -3.19
CA VAL A 383 -1.53 15.55 -4.42
C VAL A 383 -2.34 15.16 -5.68
N SER A 384 -3.57 14.74 -5.52
CA SER A 384 -4.47 14.35 -6.62
C SER A 384 -4.57 15.45 -7.70
N PRO A 385 -4.91 15.13 -8.95
CA PRO A 385 -5.05 16.11 -10.04
C PRO A 385 -6.02 17.24 -9.68
N ARG A 386 -7.09 16.91 -8.99
CA ARG A 386 -8.07 17.87 -8.48
C ARG A 386 -8.68 17.41 -7.16
N LEU A 387 -9.33 18.32 -6.44
CA LEU A 387 -10.18 18.01 -5.29
C LEU A 387 -11.58 17.64 -5.81
N LEU A 388 -12.09 16.49 -5.35
CA LEU A 388 -13.47 16.13 -5.61
C LEU A 388 -14.42 16.94 -4.71
N THR A 389 -15.58 17.27 -5.26
CA THR A 389 -16.69 17.88 -4.52
C THR A 389 -17.43 16.82 -3.70
N LYS A 390 -18.22 17.28 -2.72
CA LYS A 390 -19.12 16.38 -1.98
C LYS A 390 -20.05 15.61 -2.90
N THR A 391 -20.63 16.28 -3.91
CA THR A 391 -21.57 15.67 -4.86
C THR A 391 -20.88 14.55 -5.64
N GLU A 392 -19.70 14.78 -6.18
CA GLU A 392 -18.96 13.76 -6.94
C GLU A 392 -18.58 12.54 -6.11
N ILE A 393 -18.24 12.74 -4.83
CA ILE A 393 -17.98 11.62 -3.92
C ILE A 393 -19.29 10.88 -3.63
N MET A 394 -20.39 11.60 -3.39
CA MET A 394 -21.69 10.97 -3.17
C MET A 394 -22.18 10.20 -4.40
N ASP A 395 -22.00 10.75 -5.61
CA ASP A 395 -22.29 10.06 -6.88
C ASP A 395 -21.46 8.78 -7.02
N THR A 396 -20.20 8.81 -6.59
CA THR A 396 -19.36 7.60 -6.53
C THR A 396 -19.94 6.58 -5.56
N LEU A 397 -20.27 6.98 -4.33
CA LEU A 397 -20.85 6.11 -3.31
C LEU A 397 -22.19 5.50 -3.76
N GLU A 398 -23.04 6.29 -4.44
CA GLU A 398 -24.30 5.78 -5.01
C GLU A 398 -24.06 4.67 -6.04
N ARG A 399 -23.08 4.86 -6.94
CA ARG A 399 -22.77 3.89 -8.00
C ARG A 399 -22.21 2.58 -7.48
N ILE A 400 -21.46 2.61 -6.39
CA ILE A 400 -20.83 1.42 -5.79
C ILE A 400 -21.71 0.76 -4.71
N THR A 401 -22.86 1.34 -4.39
CA THR A 401 -23.85 0.75 -3.46
C THR A 401 -24.72 -0.24 -4.23
N ALA A 402 -24.84 -1.47 -3.72
CA ALA A 402 -25.78 -2.44 -4.29
C ALA A 402 -27.23 -1.96 -4.08
N ARG A 403 -28.06 -2.12 -5.11
CA ARG A 403 -29.49 -1.76 -5.09
C ARG A 403 -30.34 -2.91 -4.59
#